data_b3f0b4eee39de0ad77e9ab16ed68a600
#
_entry.id   b3f0b4eee39de0ad77e9ab16ed68a600
#
_cell.length_a   1.000
_cell.length_b   1.000
_cell.length_c   1.000
_cell.angle_alpha   90.00
_cell.angle_beta   90.00
_cell.angle_gamma   90.00
#
_symmetry.space_group_name_H-M   'P 1'
#
loop_
_entity.id
_entity.type
_entity.pdbx_description
1 polymer ?
#
loop_
_entity_poly.entity_id
_entity_poly.type
_entity_poly.pdbx_seq_one_letter_code
_entity_poly.pdbx_strand_id
1 'polypeptide(L)'
;MQETEDVRMHVVVVTGMSGSGKSVVMDVLEDIGYYCIDNLPPQLMGKFVDICRESENHLQKLAIAADLRSGDMFTDAYRTLLDMERQPDLDVKILYIEAEDEVIIKRYKETRRKHPLDERFGGCLHNAIAYEREQLLRVKGIADYYVETSYFSASQLKEQIREIFLDNSSDSMSIKVTSFGFKYGVSTESDLVFDVRCLPNPYYIPELRHHTGCEKCVQDYVMSFEQSQTLMEKLKDRKSTRLNSSHDDISYAVFCLK
;
A
#
# COMPACT_ATOMS: atom_id res chain seq x y z
N MET A 1 36.72 -13.13 -11.95
CA MET A 1 35.41 -13.22 -12.58
C MET A 1 34.49 -12.40 -11.68
N GLN A 2 34.22 -11.17 -12.07
CA GLN A 2 33.20 -10.35 -11.40
C GLN A 2 31.85 -10.94 -11.81
N GLU A 3 31.06 -11.38 -10.84
CA GLU A 3 29.65 -11.65 -11.02
C GLU A 3 29.02 -10.33 -11.50
N THR A 4 28.57 -10.32 -12.73
CA THR A 4 27.67 -9.27 -13.23
C THR A 4 26.36 -9.48 -12.48
N GLU A 5 26.10 -8.69 -11.43
CA GLU A 5 24.76 -8.53 -10.90
C GLU A 5 23.86 -8.17 -12.10
N ASP A 6 22.89 -9.00 -12.33
CA ASP A 6 21.85 -8.83 -13.35
C ASP A 6 21.01 -7.62 -12.90
N VAL A 7 21.42 -6.42 -13.38
CA VAL A 7 20.82 -5.15 -12.97
C VAL A 7 19.45 -5.03 -13.62
N ARG A 8 18.43 -5.59 -12.96
CA ARG A 8 17.04 -5.43 -13.39
C ARG A 8 16.59 -3.99 -13.14
N MET A 9 15.88 -3.45 -14.10
CA MET A 9 15.25 -2.14 -13.95
C MET A 9 13.99 -2.28 -13.08
N HIS A 10 13.92 -1.57 -11.95
CA HIS A 10 12.75 -1.53 -11.08
C HIS A 10 11.71 -0.54 -11.62
N VAL A 11 10.53 -1.03 -11.93
CA VAL A 11 9.43 -0.22 -12.46
C VAL A 11 8.23 -0.30 -11.51
N VAL A 12 7.86 0.82 -10.93
CA VAL A 12 6.66 0.92 -10.09
C VAL A 12 5.54 1.59 -10.86
N VAL A 13 4.44 0.88 -11.08
CA VAL A 13 3.24 1.44 -11.70
C VAL A 13 2.24 1.82 -10.62
N VAL A 14 2.08 3.12 -10.41
CA VAL A 14 1.14 3.68 -9.42
C VAL A 14 -0.21 3.90 -10.07
N THR A 15 -1.22 3.24 -9.59
CA THR A 15 -2.60 3.38 -10.08
C THR A 15 -3.60 3.42 -8.92
N GLY A 16 -4.88 3.56 -9.23
CA GLY A 16 -5.94 3.60 -8.21
C GLY A 16 -6.87 4.79 -8.37
N MET A 17 -7.77 4.93 -7.41
CA MET A 17 -8.86 5.90 -7.45
C MET A 17 -8.38 7.35 -7.58
N SER A 18 -9.12 8.14 -8.33
CA SER A 18 -8.90 9.60 -8.40
C SER A 18 -9.18 10.24 -7.03
N GLY A 19 -8.22 11.03 -6.53
CA GLY A 19 -8.31 11.61 -5.18
C GLY A 19 -7.86 10.69 -4.05
N SER A 20 -7.36 9.48 -4.34
CA SER A 20 -6.84 8.56 -3.33
C SER A 20 -5.46 8.94 -2.77
N GLY A 21 -4.72 9.86 -3.41
CA GLY A 21 -3.41 10.30 -2.92
C GLY A 21 -2.23 9.91 -3.81
N LYS A 22 -2.45 9.48 -5.05
CA LYS A 22 -1.38 9.10 -6.01
C LYS A 22 -0.27 10.14 -6.14
N SER A 23 -0.60 11.42 -6.20
CA SER A 23 0.42 12.48 -6.30
C SER A 23 1.37 12.50 -5.10
N VAL A 24 0.85 12.27 -3.88
CA VAL A 24 1.70 12.16 -2.68
C VAL A 24 2.63 10.95 -2.77
N VAL A 25 2.16 9.85 -3.34
CA VAL A 25 2.96 8.65 -3.56
C VAL A 25 4.06 8.92 -4.58
N MET A 26 3.74 9.57 -5.70
CA MET A 26 4.74 9.95 -6.71
C MET A 26 5.83 10.87 -6.15
N ASP A 27 5.46 11.87 -5.34
CA ASP A 27 6.42 12.75 -4.65
C ASP A 27 7.40 11.94 -3.77
N VAL A 28 6.89 10.92 -3.06
CA VAL A 28 7.74 10.06 -2.21
C VAL A 28 8.66 9.18 -3.04
N LEU A 29 8.16 8.59 -4.12
CA LEU A 29 8.98 7.76 -5.01
C LEU A 29 10.10 8.58 -5.64
N GLU A 30 9.84 9.84 -6.01
CA GLU A 30 10.86 10.79 -6.47
C GLU A 30 11.90 11.07 -5.38
N ASP A 31 11.46 11.35 -4.14
CA ASP A 31 12.32 11.57 -2.97
C ASP A 31 13.28 10.40 -2.70
N ILE A 32 12.88 9.16 -3.00
CA ILE A 32 13.68 7.94 -2.81
C ILE A 32 14.44 7.49 -4.07
N GLY A 33 14.47 8.34 -5.08
CA GLY A 33 15.33 8.19 -6.25
C GLY A 33 14.72 7.49 -7.46
N TYR A 34 13.40 7.36 -7.53
CA TYR A 34 12.71 6.94 -8.75
C TYR A 34 12.61 8.11 -9.73
N TYR A 35 12.79 7.82 -11.00
CA TYR A 35 12.40 8.77 -12.06
C TYR A 35 10.90 8.69 -12.25
N CYS A 36 10.19 9.77 -11.93
CA CYS A 36 8.73 9.77 -11.86
C CYS A 36 8.10 10.38 -13.10
N ILE A 37 7.09 9.69 -13.66
CA ILE A 37 6.28 10.20 -14.77
C ILE A 37 4.83 10.12 -14.39
N ASP A 38 4.15 11.25 -14.46
CA ASP A 38 2.72 11.34 -14.23
C ASP A 38 1.93 11.33 -15.54
N ASN A 39 0.75 10.71 -15.49
CA ASN A 39 -0.24 10.74 -16.57
C ASN A 39 0.24 10.21 -17.93
N LEU A 40 1.09 9.17 -17.92
CA LEU A 40 1.52 8.52 -19.16
C LEU A 40 0.38 7.66 -19.75
N PRO A 41 0.04 7.82 -21.03
CA PRO A 41 -0.92 6.95 -21.69
C PRO A 41 -0.46 5.49 -21.66
N PRO A 42 -1.35 4.53 -21.31
CA PRO A 42 -0.97 3.13 -21.17
C PRO A 42 -0.26 2.53 -22.38
N GLN A 43 -0.67 2.90 -23.59
CA GLN A 43 -0.07 2.43 -24.86
C GLN A 43 1.38 2.87 -25.04
N LEU A 44 1.82 3.90 -24.31
CA LEU A 44 3.19 4.41 -24.38
C LEU A 44 4.07 3.85 -23.27
N MET A 45 3.51 3.20 -22.23
CA MET A 45 4.26 2.72 -21.08
C MET A 45 5.39 1.77 -21.47
N GLY A 46 5.09 0.71 -22.23
CA GLY A 46 6.09 -0.25 -22.69
C GLY A 46 7.21 0.40 -23.51
N LYS A 47 6.84 1.23 -24.48
CA LYS A 47 7.81 1.96 -25.31
C LYS A 47 8.69 2.91 -24.49
N PHE A 48 8.09 3.56 -23.50
CA PHE A 48 8.82 4.46 -22.64
C PHE A 48 9.83 3.71 -21.76
N VAL A 49 9.45 2.58 -21.20
CA VAL A 49 10.36 1.69 -20.46
C VAL A 49 11.52 1.24 -21.34
N ASP A 50 11.25 0.85 -22.59
CA ASP A 50 12.30 0.48 -23.56
C ASP A 50 13.29 1.64 -23.81
N ILE A 51 12.79 2.86 -24.00
CA ILE A 51 13.61 4.05 -24.17
C ILE A 51 14.47 4.32 -22.92
N CYS A 52 13.89 4.21 -21.72
CA CYS A 52 14.61 4.40 -20.47
C CYS A 52 15.73 3.37 -20.29
N ARG A 53 15.48 2.14 -20.69
CA ARG A 53 16.44 1.04 -20.63
C ARG A 53 17.62 1.22 -21.60
N GLU A 54 17.34 1.71 -22.80
CA GLU A 54 18.35 1.95 -23.85
C GLU A 54 19.12 3.26 -23.62
N SER A 55 18.70 4.11 -22.70
CA SER A 55 19.36 5.39 -22.42
C SER A 55 20.74 5.18 -21.81
N GLU A 56 21.72 6.01 -22.18
CA GLU A 56 23.10 5.97 -21.67
C GLU A 56 23.16 6.16 -20.13
N ASN A 57 22.15 6.73 -19.52
CA ASN A 57 22.08 7.00 -18.08
C ASN A 57 21.61 5.79 -17.24
N HIS A 58 21.34 4.63 -17.86
CA HIS A 58 20.90 3.40 -17.17
C HIS A 58 19.95 3.68 -16.01
N LEU A 59 18.76 4.18 -16.33
CA LEU A 59 17.71 4.40 -15.33
C LEU A 59 17.39 3.07 -14.64
N GLN A 60 17.73 2.96 -13.36
CA GLN A 60 17.51 1.72 -12.60
C GLN A 60 16.14 1.70 -11.91
N LYS A 61 15.56 2.88 -11.62
CA LYS A 61 14.29 3.02 -10.89
C LYS A 61 13.35 3.96 -11.63
N LEU A 62 12.19 3.46 -12.02
CA LEU A 62 11.16 4.22 -12.74
C LEU A 62 9.82 4.09 -12.03
N ALA A 63 9.11 5.19 -11.81
CA ALA A 63 7.74 5.22 -11.32
C ALA A 63 6.82 5.85 -12.36
N ILE A 64 5.74 5.17 -12.70
CA ILE A 64 4.77 5.61 -13.69
C ILE A 64 3.40 5.73 -13.03
N ALA A 65 2.84 6.94 -12.94
CA ALA A 65 1.45 7.08 -12.56
C ALA A 65 0.56 6.82 -13.77
N ALA A 66 -0.17 5.71 -13.75
CA ALA A 66 -1.07 5.31 -14.81
C ALA A 66 -2.49 5.76 -14.52
N ASP A 67 -3.06 6.53 -15.43
CA ASP A 67 -4.46 6.89 -15.42
C ASP A 67 -5.27 5.93 -16.29
N LEU A 68 -5.97 5.02 -15.63
CA LEU A 68 -6.67 3.91 -16.28
C LEU A 68 -8.18 4.15 -16.45
N ARG A 69 -8.61 5.41 -16.45
CA ARG A 69 -10.04 5.80 -16.42
C ARG A 69 -10.79 5.68 -17.75
N SER A 70 -10.13 5.50 -18.86
CA SER A 70 -10.75 5.44 -20.18
C SER A 70 -11.03 4.01 -20.60
N GLY A 71 -12.31 3.65 -20.74
CA GLY A 71 -12.80 2.27 -20.92
C GLY A 71 -12.05 1.44 -21.96
N ASP A 72 -11.80 1.97 -23.18
CA ASP A 72 -11.06 1.25 -24.21
C ASP A 72 -9.54 1.16 -23.90
N MET A 73 -8.98 2.20 -23.27
CA MET A 73 -7.57 2.26 -22.87
C MET A 73 -7.26 1.32 -21.69
N PHE A 74 -8.28 0.91 -20.92
CA PHE A 74 -8.11 0.01 -19.79
C PHE A 74 -7.62 -1.38 -20.21
N THR A 75 -8.20 -1.95 -21.27
CA THR A 75 -7.82 -3.28 -21.76
C THR A 75 -6.38 -3.29 -22.27
N ASP A 76 -5.97 -2.20 -22.93
CA ASP A 76 -4.61 -2.02 -23.41
C ASP A 76 -3.62 -1.85 -22.27
N ALA A 77 -4.00 -1.08 -21.24
CA ALA A 77 -3.18 -0.89 -20.03
C ALA A 77 -2.92 -2.22 -19.31
N TYR A 78 -3.98 -2.99 -19.09
CA TYR A 78 -3.88 -4.28 -18.43
C TYR A 78 -2.96 -5.25 -19.20
N ARG A 79 -3.09 -5.31 -20.52
CA ARG A 79 -2.20 -6.12 -21.37
C ARG A 79 -0.76 -5.63 -21.30
N THR A 80 -0.55 -4.33 -21.40
CA THR A 80 0.80 -3.74 -21.33
C THR A 80 1.47 -4.06 -19.99
N LEU A 81 0.74 -3.99 -18.88
CA LEU A 81 1.27 -4.37 -17.55
C LEU A 81 1.71 -5.83 -17.52
N LEU A 82 0.84 -6.75 -17.95
CA LEU A 82 1.18 -8.18 -18.03
C LEU A 82 2.36 -8.49 -18.96
N ASP A 83 2.46 -7.75 -20.07
CA ASP A 83 3.58 -7.93 -21.01
C ASP A 83 4.89 -7.39 -20.42
N MET A 84 4.84 -6.33 -19.63
CA MET A 84 6.02 -5.80 -18.91
C MET A 84 6.46 -6.76 -17.80
N GLU A 85 5.55 -7.33 -17.02
CA GLU A 85 5.87 -8.32 -15.97
C GLU A 85 6.57 -9.59 -16.50
N ARG A 86 6.32 -9.94 -17.75
CA ARG A 86 6.94 -11.12 -18.39
C ARG A 86 8.37 -10.89 -18.87
N GLN A 87 8.84 -9.65 -18.86
CA GLN A 87 10.21 -9.34 -19.30
C GLN A 87 11.21 -9.68 -18.18
N PRO A 88 12.20 -10.54 -18.44
CA PRO A 88 13.09 -11.05 -17.38
C PRO A 88 14.05 -9.99 -16.82
N ASP A 89 14.26 -8.91 -17.54
CA ASP A 89 15.15 -7.79 -17.23
C ASP A 89 14.43 -6.61 -16.55
N LEU A 90 13.11 -6.76 -16.32
CA LEU A 90 12.31 -5.81 -15.56
C LEU A 90 11.81 -6.44 -14.26
N ASP A 91 11.84 -5.65 -13.18
CA ASP A 91 11.13 -5.92 -11.95
C ASP A 91 9.95 -4.93 -11.86
N VAL A 92 8.78 -5.36 -12.30
CA VAL A 92 7.58 -4.53 -12.36
C VAL A 92 6.75 -4.77 -11.11
N LYS A 93 6.41 -3.70 -10.40
CA LYS A 93 5.52 -3.72 -9.24
C LYS A 93 4.34 -2.78 -9.46
N ILE A 94 3.15 -3.27 -9.18
CA ILE A 94 1.91 -2.51 -9.31
C ILE A 94 1.46 -2.07 -7.92
N LEU A 95 1.43 -0.76 -7.69
CA LEU A 95 0.95 -0.15 -6.46
C LEU A 95 -0.44 0.43 -6.68
N TYR A 96 -1.44 -0.17 -6.04
CA TYR A 96 -2.82 0.28 -6.10
C TYR A 96 -3.20 1.12 -4.88
N ILE A 97 -3.65 2.36 -5.13
CA ILE A 97 -4.02 3.32 -4.09
C ILE A 97 -5.53 3.52 -4.09
N GLU A 98 -6.15 3.29 -2.95
CA GLU A 98 -7.60 3.43 -2.78
C GLU A 98 -7.96 4.34 -1.61
N ALA A 99 -9.21 4.79 -1.58
CA ALA A 99 -9.84 5.41 -0.43
C ALA A 99 -11.36 5.19 -0.49
N GLU A 100 -12.01 5.28 0.66
CA GLU A 100 -13.48 5.23 0.76
C GLU A 100 -14.13 6.37 -0.02
N ASP A 101 -15.31 6.12 -0.60
CA ASP A 101 -16.03 7.08 -1.43
C ASP A 101 -16.28 8.40 -0.70
N GLU A 102 -16.64 8.34 0.57
CA GLU A 102 -16.89 9.52 1.40
C GLU A 102 -15.64 10.38 1.58
N VAL A 103 -14.48 9.73 1.73
CA VAL A 103 -13.19 10.41 1.87
C VAL A 103 -12.77 11.05 0.55
N ILE A 104 -12.95 10.36 -0.56
CA ILE A 104 -12.71 10.92 -1.90
C ILE A 104 -13.59 12.13 -2.14
N ILE A 105 -14.90 12.02 -1.87
CA ILE A 105 -15.85 13.13 -2.01
C ILE A 105 -15.43 14.34 -1.16
N LYS A 106 -15.02 14.10 0.08
CA LYS A 106 -14.52 15.14 0.98
C LYS A 106 -13.29 15.83 0.40
N ARG A 107 -12.30 15.06 -0.05
CA ARG A 107 -11.05 15.57 -0.65
C ARG A 107 -11.33 16.43 -1.90
N TYR A 108 -12.26 16.01 -2.77
CA TYR A 108 -12.67 16.80 -3.93
C TYR A 108 -13.34 18.12 -3.54
N LYS A 109 -14.19 18.13 -2.51
CA LYS A 109 -14.83 19.36 -2.00
C LYS A 109 -13.79 20.32 -1.40
N GLU A 110 -12.82 19.82 -0.64
CA GLU A 110 -11.76 20.62 -0.03
C GLU A 110 -10.83 21.24 -1.07
N THR A 111 -10.44 20.49 -2.09
CA THR A 111 -9.52 20.96 -3.13
C THR A 111 -10.21 21.75 -4.24
N ARG A 112 -11.54 21.77 -4.28
CA ARG A 112 -12.35 22.38 -5.35
C ARG A 112 -11.96 21.93 -6.76
N ARG A 113 -11.39 20.74 -6.88
CA ARG A 113 -11.07 20.14 -8.19
C ARG A 113 -12.29 19.40 -8.72
N LYS A 114 -12.43 19.34 -10.03
CA LYS A 114 -13.42 18.49 -10.68
C LYS A 114 -12.89 17.07 -10.80
N HIS A 115 -13.78 16.11 -10.62
CA HIS A 115 -13.43 14.71 -10.90
C HIS A 115 -13.20 14.55 -12.41
N PRO A 116 -12.20 13.79 -12.85
CA PRO A 116 -11.90 13.64 -14.28
C PRO A 116 -13.06 13.09 -15.12
N LEU A 117 -13.96 12.34 -14.51
CA LEU A 117 -15.17 11.82 -15.15
C LEU A 117 -16.42 12.71 -14.90
N ASP A 118 -16.25 13.90 -14.32
CA ASP A 118 -17.35 14.79 -13.94
C ASP A 118 -18.29 15.13 -15.11
N GLU A 119 -17.72 15.45 -16.25
CA GLU A 119 -18.49 15.80 -17.46
C GLU A 119 -19.32 14.62 -17.97
N ARG A 120 -18.78 13.40 -17.89
CA ARG A 120 -19.49 12.19 -18.32
C ARG A 120 -20.71 11.87 -17.47
N PHE A 121 -20.70 12.25 -16.21
CA PHE A 121 -21.77 11.98 -15.25
C PHE A 121 -22.56 13.23 -14.85
N GLY A 122 -22.48 14.29 -15.66
CA GLY A 122 -23.27 15.52 -15.46
C GLY A 122 -23.05 16.21 -14.11
N GLY A 123 -21.83 16.13 -13.56
CA GLY A 123 -21.47 16.72 -12.26
C GLY A 123 -21.82 15.84 -11.06
N CYS A 124 -22.31 14.61 -11.26
CA CYS A 124 -22.60 13.68 -10.17
C CYS A 124 -21.32 12.93 -9.75
N LEU A 125 -20.60 13.47 -8.74
CA LEU A 125 -19.36 12.93 -8.25
C LEU A 125 -19.49 11.48 -7.76
N HIS A 126 -20.61 11.14 -7.12
CA HIS A 126 -20.86 9.80 -6.60
C HIS A 126 -20.89 8.74 -7.72
N ASN A 127 -21.60 9.05 -8.81
CA ASN A 127 -21.67 8.14 -9.96
C ASN A 127 -20.30 8.02 -10.67
N ALA A 128 -19.54 9.10 -10.73
CA ALA A 128 -18.20 9.11 -11.32
C ALA A 128 -17.23 8.21 -10.52
N ILE A 129 -17.27 8.29 -9.20
CA ILE A 129 -16.45 7.45 -8.30
C ILE A 129 -16.86 5.97 -8.41
N ALA A 130 -18.16 5.67 -8.35
CA ALA A 130 -18.65 4.31 -8.48
C ALA A 130 -18.23 3.65 -9.80
N TYR A 131 -18.36 4.39 -10.90
CA TYR A 131 -17.93 3.91 -12.21
C TYR A 131 -16.40 3.70 -12.27
N GLU A 132 -15.60 4.64 -11.76
CA GLU A 132 -14.14 4.50 -11.74
C GLU A 132 -13.72 3.28 -10.93
N ARG A 133 -14.33 3.04 -9.77
CA ARG A 133 -14.08 1.87 -8.92
C ARG A 133 -14.34 0.56 -9.66
N GLU A 134 -15.46 0.47 -10.37
CA GLU A 134 -15.81 -0.71 -11.16
C GLU A 134 -14.76 -0.98 -12.27
N GLN A 135 -14.31 0.06 -12.95
CA GLN A 135 -13.28 -0.06 -13.99
C GLN A 135 -11.94 -0.56 -13.41
N LEU A 136 -11.58 -0.13 -12.22
CA LEU A 136 -10.29 -0.45 -11.60
C LEU A 136 -10.24 -1.80 -10.89
N LEU A 137 -11.37 -2.51 -10.72
CA LEU A 137 -11.43 -3.81 -10.02
C LEU A 137 -10.44 -4.85 -10.57
N ARG A 138 -10.24 -4.88 -11.90
CA ARG A 138 -9.33 -5.86 -12.52
C ARG A 138 -7.87 -5.56 -12.21
N VAL A 139 -7.50 -4.27 -12.17
CA VAL A 139 -6.13 -3.87 -11.82
C VAL A 139 -5.87 -4.07 -10.34
N LYS A 140 -6.88 -3.81 -9.49
CA LYS A 140 -6.80 -4.11 -8.07
C LYS A 140 -6.46 -5.60 -7.84
N GLY A 141 -6.99 -6.50 -8.67
CA GLY A 141 -6.76 -7.95 -8.55
C GLY A 141 -5.37 -8.44 -8.95
N ILE A 142 -4.57 -7.61 -9.62
CA ILE A 142 -3.17 -7.92 -10.01
C ILE A 142 -2.15 -7.02 -9.32
N ALA A 143 -2.58 -6.17 -8.39
CA ALA A 143 -1.69 -5.27 -7.70
C ALA A 143 -0.80 -6.03 -6.71
N ASP A 144 0.51 -5.77 -6.76
CA ASP A 144 1.49 -6.30 -5.80
C ASP A 144 1.35 -5.63 -4.43
N TYR A 145 1.06 -4.32 -4.44
CA TYR A 145 0.87 -3.54 -3.24
C TYR A 145 -0.47 -2.84 -3.25
N TYR A 146 -1.17 -2.91 -2.13
CA TYR A 146 -2.45 -2.24 -1.91
C TYR A 146 -2.33 -1.29 -0.71
N VAL A 147 -2.70 -0.02 -0.92
CA VAL A 147 -2.68 0.98 0.13
C VAL A 147 -4.01 1.71 0.21
N GLU A 148 -4.73 1.48 1.32
CA GLU A 148 -5.95 2.19 1.67
C GLU A 148 -5.61 3.48 2.43
N THR A 149 -6.00 4.63 1.88
CA THR A 149 -5.57 5.94 2.39
C THR A 149 -6.65 6.70 3.16
N SER A 150 -7.80 6.09 3.42
CA SER A 150 -8.93 6.76 4.07
C SER A 150 -8.60 7.30 5.45
N TYR A 151 -7.75 6.58 6.17
CA TYR A 151 -7.39 6.88 7.56
C TYR A 151 -5.98 7.47 7.68
N PHE A 152 -5.30 7.72 6.57
CA PHE A 152 -3.95 8.27 6.59
C PHE A 152 -3.94 9.79 6.41
N SER A 153 -3.15 10.46 7.21
CA SER A 153 -2.64 11.80 6.89
C SER A 153 -1.62 11.70 5.75
N ALA A 154 -1.34 12.82 5.08
CA ALA A 154 -0.31 12.85 4.04
C ALA A 154 1.07 12.38 4.56
N SER A 155 1.41 12.69 5.82
CA SER A 155 2.67 12.27 6.43
C SER A 155 2.72 10.76 6.68
N GLN A 156 1.61 10.18 7.14
CA GLN A 156 1.53 8.73 7.36
C GLN A 156 1.58 7.96 6.04
N LEU A 157 0.92 8.47 4.99
CA LEU A 157 1.03 7.89 3.66
C LEU A 157 2.47 7.93 3.15
N LYS A 158 3.16 9.07 3.32
CA LYS A 158 4.57 9.20 2.93
C LYS A 158 5.46 8.17 3.63
N GLU A 159 5.27 7.97 4.92
CA GLU A 159 6.03 6.99 5.70
C GLU A 159 5.76 5.56 5.23
N GLN A 160 4.49 5.21 5.04
CA GLN A 160 4.10 3.90 4.52
C GLN A 160 4.75 3.58 3.17
N ILE A 161 4.76 4.53 2.23
CA ILE A 161 5.37 4.33 0.92
C ILE A 161 6.90 4.18 1.02
N ARG A 162 7.55 4.96 1.90
CA ARG A 162 8.97 4.78 2.18
C ARG A 162 9.30 3.40 2.73
N GLU A 163 8.52 2.92 3.69
CA GLU A 163 8.68 1.57 4.24
C GLU A 163 8.58 0.50 3.15
N ILE A 164 7.60 0.59 2.25
CA ILE A 164 7.41 -0.37 1.17
C ILE A 164 8.60 -0.39 0.20
N PHE A 165 9.16 0.77 -0.17
CA PHE A 165 10.12 0.86 -1.27
C PHE A 165 11.58 1.12 -0.86
N LEU A 166 11.85 1.52 0.40
CA LEU A 166 13.22 1.66 0.89
C LEU A 166 13.82 0.34 1.39
N ASP A 167 12.99 -0.57 1.91
CA ASP A 167 13.43 -1.85 2.48
C ASP A 167 13.53 -2.99 1.44
N ASN A 168 13.25 -2.74 0.16
CA ASN A 168 13.21 -3.77 -0.87
C ASN A 168 14.59 -4.20 -1.39
N SER A 169 15.54 -4.45 -0.48
CA SER A 169 16.75 -5.21 -0.83
C SER A 169 16.64 -6.72 -0.61
N SER A 170 15.45 -7.23 -0.28
CA SER A 170 15.20 -8.67 -0.14
C SER A 170 13.72 -8.98 -0.38
N ASP A 171 13.42 -10.12 -1.01
CA ASP A 171 12.10 -10.77 -1.13
C ASP A 171 11.51 -11.12 0.26
N SER A 172 11.30 -10.12 1.11
CA SER A 172 10.80 -10.31 2.46
C SER A 172 9.30 -10.04 2.52
N MET A 173 8.56 -11.00 3.04
CA MET A 173 7.14 -10.88 3.34
C MET A 173 6.88 -9.64 4.20
N SER A 174 6.04 -8.72 3.72
CA SER A 174 5.59 -7.56 4.49
C SER A 174 4.55 -7.97 5.52
N ILE A 175 4.79 -7.65 6.80
CA ILE A 175 3.84 -7.91 7.88
C ILE A 175 3.40 -6.58 8.46
N LYS A 176 2.14 -6.21 8.22
CA LYS A 176 1.53 -5.02 8.83
C LYS A 176 0.84 -5.41 10.13
N VAL A 177 1.31 -4.86 11.26
CA VAL A 177 0.67 -5.04 12.57
C VAL A 177 -0.02 -3.76 12.97
N THR A 178 -1.34 -3.82 13.15
CA THR A 178 -2.17 -2.64 13.47
C THR A 178 -2.91 -2.87 14.78
N SER A 179 -2.89 -1.89 15.68
CA SER A 179 -3.75 -1.87 16.88
C SER A 179 -5.03 -1.07 16.62
N PHE A 180 -6.16 -1.57 17.11
CA PHE A 180 -7.44 -0.90 16.97
C PHE A 180 -8.29 -1.04 18.24
N GLY A 181 -9.25 -0.15 18.42
CA GLY A 181 -10.23 -0.26 19.50
C GLY A 181 -11.57 -0.75 18.98
N PHE A 182 -12.14 -1.76 19.61
CA PHE A 182 -13.46 -2.33 19.23
C PHE A 182 -14.59 -1.30 19.17
N LYS A 183 -14.43 -0.16 19.83
CA LYS A 183 -15.38 0.96 19.74
C LYS A 183 -15.59 1.45 18.30
N TYR A 184 -14.59 1.32 17.47
CA TYR A 184 -14.60 1.79 16.08
C TYR A 184 -14.83 0.67 15.07
N GLY A 185 -15.14 -0.53 15.53
CA GLY A 185 -15.32 -1.71 14.69
C GLY A 185 -14.04 -2.54 14.55
N VAL A 186 -14.18 -3.70 13.93
CA VAL A 186 -13.06 -4.59 13.57
C VAL A 186 -12.57 -4.20 12.19
N SER A 187 -11.26 -4.19 11.98
CA SER A 187 -10.68 -3.97 10.66
C SER A 187 -11.15 -5.05 9.69
N THR A 188 -11.79 -4.65 8.60
CA THR A 188 -12.27 -5.55 7.55
C THR A 188 -11.16 -6.00 6.60
N GLU A 189 -10.01 -5.33 6.65
CA GLU A 189 -8.85 -5.56 5.79
C GLU A 189 -7.80 -6.48 6.42
N SER A 190 -8.09 -6.97 7.64
CA SER A 190 -7.11 -7.78 8.37
C SER A 190 -7.35 -9.26 8.13
N ASP A 191 -6.31 -9.97 7.69
CA ASP A 191 -6.33 -11.43 7.52
C ASP A 191 -6.42 -12.17 8.85
N LEU A 192 -5.85 -11.59 9.90
CA LEU A 192 -5.86 -12.14 11.25
C LEU A 192 -6.18 -11.07 12.28
N VAL A 193 -7.16 -11.35 13.15
CA VAL A 193 -7.55 -10.49 14.25
C VAL A 193 -7.41 -11.26 15.56
N PHE A 194 -6.69 -10.67 16.51
CA PHE A 194 -6.49 -11.25 17.84
C PHE A 194 -7.13 -10.37 18.91
N ASP A 195 -7.90 -10.96 19.79
CA ASP A 195 -8.46 -10.27 20.96
C ASP A 195 -7.51 -10.44 22.16
N VAL A 196 -6.88 -9.35 22.59
CA VAL A 196 -5.96 -9.35 23.74
C VAL A 196 -6.56 -8.76 25.00
N ARG A 197 -7.87 -8.55 25.05
CA ARG A 197 -8.55 -8.06 26.27
C ARG A 197 -8.46 -9.07 27.43
N CYS A 198 -8.06 -10.29 27.16
CA CYS A 198 -7.74 -11.28 28.19
C CYS A 198 -6.42 -10.99 28.93
N LEU A 199 -5.55 -10.11 28.38
CA LEU A 199 -4.31 -9.74 29.01
C LEU A 199 -4.51 -8.65 30.07
N PRO A 200 -3.60 -8.59 31.08
CA PRO A 200 -3.63 -7.53 32.09
C PRO A 200 -3.52 -6.15 31.46
N ASN A 201 -4.45 -5.27 31.80
CA ASN A 201 -4.50 -3.93 31.23
C ASN A 201 -3.74 -2.94 32.13
N PRO A 202 -2.63 -2.33 31.63
CA PRO A 202 -1.84 -1.34 32.36
C PRO A 202 -2.63 -0.11 32.82
N TYR A 203 -3.74 0.20 32.14
CA TYR A 203 -4.58 1.37 32.46
C TYR A 203 -5.13 1.36 33.89
N TYR A 204 -5.31 0.18 34.49
CA TYR A 204 -5.79 0.05 35.86
C TYR A 204 -4.71 0.27 36.91
N ILE A 205 -3.45 0.39 36.50
CA ILE A 205 -2.32 0.70 37.39
C ILE A 205 -2.10 2.21 37.39
N PRO A 206 -2.25 2.92 38.54
CA PRO A 206 -2.17 4.37 38.57
C PRO A 206 -0.87 4.93 37.98
N GLU A 207 0.26 4.27 38.23
CA GLU A 207 1.58 4.66 37.76
C GLU A 207 1.76 4.49 36.26
N LEU A 208 1.02 3.54 35.62
CA LEU A 208 1.13 3.23 34.19
C LEU A 208 0.04 3.86 33.35
N ARG A 209 -0.98 4.41 33.98
CA ARG A 209 -2.21 4.90 33.33
C ARG A 209 -1.96 5.95 32.24
N HIS A 210 -0.94 6.77 32.41
CA HIS A 210 -0.61 7.88 31.51
C HIS A 210 0.52 7.54 30.55
N HIS A 211 1.05 6.31 30.63
CA HIS A 211 2.12 5.82 29.78
C HIS A 211 1.57 5.08 28.57
N THR A 212 2.33 5.07 27.49
CA THR A 212 1.98 4.39 26.24
C THR A 212 2.64 3.01 26.15
N GLY A 213 2.11 2.12 25.29
CA GLY A 213 2.69 0.78 25.05
C GLY A 213 4.10 0.80 24.44
N CYS A 214 4.57 1.96 23.96
CA CYS A 214 5.94 2.14 23.49
C CYS A 214 6.96 2.33 24.64
N GLU A 215 6.48 2.61 25.84
CA GLU A 215 7.34 2.86 26.99
C GLU A 215 7.69 1.56 27.73
N LYS A 216 8.94 1.46 28.11
CA LYS A 216 9.51 0.23 28.69
C LYS A 216 8.78 -0.23 29.97
N CYS A 217 8.34 0.70 30.82
CA CYS A 217 7.58 0.38 32.03
C CYS A 217 6.26 -0.35 31.73
N VAL A 218 5.56 0.02 30.68
CA VAL A 218 4.33 -0.65 30.23
C VAL A 218 4.64 -1.99 29.60
N GLN A 219 5.68 -2.05 28.77
CA GLN A 219 6.13 -3.31 28.14
C GLN A 219 6.54 -4.35 29.18
N ASP A 220 7.37 -3.95 30.15
CA ASP A 220 7.83 -4.82 31.23
C ASP A 220 6.65 -5.33 32.07
N TYR A 221 5.67 -4.47 32.37
CA TYR A 221 4.46 -4.88 33.08
C TYR A 221 3.66 -5.92 32.30
N VAL A 222 3.34 -5.65 31.02
CA VAL A 222 2.53 -6.57 30.20
C VAL A 222 3.27 -7.91 29.98
N MET A 223 4.57 -7.87 29.74
CA MET A 223 5.38 -9.05 29.49
C MET A 223 5.74 -9.83 30.74
N SER A 224 5.49 -9.30 31.96
CA SER A 224 5.69 -10.04 33.21
C SER A 224 4.71 -11.20 33.40
N PHE A 225 3.61 -11.23 32.67
CA PHE A 225 2.58 -12.25 32.79
C PHE A 225 2.80 -13.43 31.81
N GLU A 226 2.68 -14.65 32.30
CA GLU A 226 2.84 -15.89 31.51
C GLU A 226 1.89 -15.93 30.31
N GLN A 227 0.66 -15.41 30.46
CA GLN A 227 -0.32 -15.34 29.37
C GLN A 227 0.17 -14.48 28.21
N SER A 228 0.83 -13.35 28.49
CA SER A 228 1.39 -12.46 27.48
C SER A 228 2.55 -13.13 26.73
N GLN A 229 3.42 -13.82 27.47
CA GLN A 229 4.54 -14.56 26.90
C GLN A 229 4.06 -15.70 25.99
N THR A 230 3.09 -16.49 26.47
CA THR A 230 2.49 -17.59 25.68
C THR A 230 1.81 -17.07 24.41
N LEU A 231 1.12 -15.92 24.48
CA LEU A 231 0.52 -15.32 23.30
C LEU A 231 1.58 -14.91 22.28
N MET A 232 2.66 -14.26 22.74
CA MET A 232 3.77 -13.84 21.87
C MET A 232 4.47 -15.02 21.21
N GLU A 233 4.67 -16.13 21.91
CA GLU A 233 5.21 -17.35 21.33
C GLU A 233 4.32 -17.93 20.24
N LYS A 234 3.01 -18.05 20.51
CA LYS A 234 2.05 -18.54 19.52
C LYS A 234 1.93 -17.65 18.28
N LEU A 235 2.10 -16.34 18.44
CA LEU A 235 2.12 -15.41 17.31
C LEU A 235 3.40 -15.58 16.46
N LYS A 236 4.54 -15.81 17.11
CA LYS A 236 5.81 -16.08 16.41
C LYS A 236 5.75 -17.41 15.65
N ASP A 237 5.19 -18.46 16.25
CA ASP A 237 5.04 -19.77 15.59
C ASP A 237 4.15 -19.70 14.35
N ARG A 238 3.08 -18.95 14.38
CA ARG A 238 2.21 -18.77 13.22
C ARG A 238 2.89 -18.06 12.06
N LYS A 239 3.83 -17.17 12.33
CA LYS A 239 4.68 -16.54 11.32
C LYS A 239 5.51 -17.59 10.58
N SER A 240 6.09 -18.57 11.27
CA SER A 240 6.92 -19.62 10.67
C SER A 240 6.11 -20.63 9.86
N THR A 241 4.87 -20.91 10.25
CA THR A 241 4.02 -21.92 9.58
C THR A 241 3.47 -21.43 8.23
N ARG A 242 3.29 -20.13 8.04
CA ARG A 242 2.80 -19.54 6.78
C ARG A 242 3.88 -19.18 5.78
N LEU A 243 5.16 -19.15 6.17
CA LEU A 243 6.30 -18.95 5.28
C LEU A 243 6.44 -20.05 4.18
N ASN A 244 5.66 -21.14 4.27
CA ASN A 244 5.64 -22.22 3.28
C ASN A 244 4.49 -22.11 2.25
N SER A 245 3.67 -21.09 2.27
CA SER A 245 2.63 -20.84 1.25
C SER A 245 2.97 -19.60 0.45
N SER A 246 3.03 -19.76 -0.86
CA SER A 246 3.41 -18.79 -1.88
C SER A 246 2.38 -17.66 -2.07
N HIS A 247 2.10 -16.86 -1.03
CA HIS A 247 1.32 -15.63 -1.13
C HIS A 247 1.94 -14.56 -0.23
N ASP A 248 2.31 -13.45 -0.85
CA ASP A 248 3.34 -12.53 -0.42
C ASP A 248 2.95 -11.48 0.62
N ASP A 249 1.66 -11.24 0.91
CA ASP A 249 1.27 -10.23 1.88
C ASP A 249 0.29 -10.76 2.93
N ILE A 250 0.66 -10.64 4.20
CA ILE A 250 -0.23 -10.97 5.33
C ILE A 250 -0.41 -9.74 6.21
N SER A 251 -1.62 -9.19 6.22
CA SER A 251 -2.01 -8.12 7.13
C SER A 251 -2.50 -8.69 8.45
N TYR A 252 -1.80 -8.40 9.53
CA TYR A 252 -2.23 -8.73 10.89
C TYR A 252 -2.86 -7.51 11.54
N ALA A 253 -4.09 -7.62 12.00
CA ALA A 253 -4.65 -6.66 12.93
C ALA A 253 -4.49 -7.17 14.34
N VAL A 254 -3.82 -6.42 15.16
CA VAL A 254 -3.64 -6.70 16.57
C VAL A 254 -4.10 -5.50 17.37
N PHE A 255 -5.23 -5.58 17.98
CA PHE A 255 -5.60 -5.37 19.37
C PHE A 255 -6.31 -4.15 19.82
N CYS A 256 -7.29 -4.46 20.61
CA CYS A 256 -7.92 -3.55 21.51
C CYS A 256 -7.18 -3.45 22.85
N LEU A 257 -6.66 -2.29 23.16
CA LEU A 257 -6.68 -1.79 24.55
C LEU A 257 -7.80 -0.76 24.62
N LYS A 258 -8.63 -0.85 25.69
CA LYS A 258 -9.65 0.15 25.97
C LYS A 258 -9.06 1.52 26.16
#